data_16b4762842bbe0933bde8520891cdbb7
#
_entry.id   16b4762842bbe0933bde8520891cdbb7
#
_cell.length_a   1.000
_cell.length_b   1.000
_cell.length_c   1.000
_cell.angle_alpha   90.00
_cell.angle_beta   90.00
_cell.angle_gamma   90.00
#
_symmetry.space_group_name_H-M   'P 1'
#
loop_
_entity.id
_entity.type
_entity.pdbx_description
1 polymer ?
#
loop_
_entity_poly.entity_id
_entity_poly.type
_entity_poly.pdbx_seq_one_letter_code
_entity_poly.pdbx_strand_id
1 'polypeptide(L)'
;MRNLNQNNITDAVLASFADTPDPRLKEIISSLIKHLHAFARDVKLTEEEWFKGIQYLTATGHKCTGTRQEFILLSDVLGLSMLTIAMNQDKPAGCTEATVFGPFFLEEAPRYELGADVSNGAKGAPCWVEGRILGLGGEPIPNATINVWQADDDGLYDVQYEDLGHSQARGILKSDAEGRYYFKTIVAEPVARPSRPSVRFTPFENAALMNMIHSTARKAGS
;
A
#
# COMPACT_ATOMS: atom_id res chain seq x y z
N MET A 1 -0.55 -13.98 -37.92
CA MET A 1 -1.31 -15.13 -37.42
C MET A 1 -2.64 -15.18 -38.17
N ARG A 2 -3.05 -16.35 -38.69
CA ARG A 2 -4.34 -16.53 -39.39
C ARG A 2 -5.16 -17.56 -38.59
N ASN A 3 -6.48 -17.47 -38.65
CA ASN A 3 -7.44 -18.40 -38.03
C ASN A 3 -7.40 -18.43 -36.47
N LEU A 4 -7.15 -17.30 -35.81
CA LEU A 4 -7.28 -17.19 -34.36
C LEU A 4 -8.75 -17.16 -33.95
N ASN A 5 -9.04 -17.89 -32.87
CA ASN A 5 -10.37 -17.95 -32.26
C ASN A 5 -10.23 -18.15 -30.73
N GLN A 6 -11.35 -18.16 -30.02
CA GLN A 6 -11.36 -18.25 -28.56
C GLN A 6 -10.67 -19.51 -27.98
N ASN A 7 -10.52 -20.57 -28.79
CA ASN A 7 -9.96 -21.84 -28.31
C ASN A 7 -8.43 -21.91 -28.48
N ASN A 8 -7.84 -21.16 -29.41
CA ASN A 8 -6.41 -21.22 -29.73
C ASN A 8 -5.64 -19.92 -29.48
N ILE A 9 -6.32 -18.80 -29.18
CA ILE A 9 -5.67 -17.50 -28.96
C ILE A 9 -4.70 -17.55 -27.78
N THR A 10 -5.01 -18.28 -26.70
CA THR A 10 -4.15 -18.36 -25.53
C THR A 10 -2.79 -18.97 -25.88
N ASP A 11 -2.78 -20.10 -26.59
CA ASP A 11 -1.55 -20.78 -26.99
C ASP A 11 -0.74 -19.96 -27.99
N ALA A 12 -1.42 -19.28 -28.92
CA ALA A 12 -0.77 -18.38 -29.88
C ALA A 12 -0.08 -17.19 -29.18
N VAL A 13 -0.71 -16.59 -28.16
CA VAL A 13 -0.11 -15.51 -27.37
C VAL A 13 1.04 -16.03 -26.53
N LEU A 14 0.91 -17.18 -25.86
CA LEU A 14 2.00 -17.80 -25.10
C LEU A 14 3.22 -18.10 -25.98
N ALA A 15 2.99 -18.61 -27.20
CA ALA A 15 4.05 -18.88 -28.15
C ALA A 15 4.82 -17.60 -28.56
N SER A 16 4.15 -16.43 -28.62
CA SER A 16 4.83 -15.18 -28.94
C SER A 16 5.79 -14.68 -27.85
N PHE A 17 5.69 -15.21 -26.63
CA PHE A 17 6.61 -14.95 -25.52
C PHE A 17 7.65 -16.06 -25.32
N ALA A 18 7.74 -17.02 -26.26
CA ALA A 18 8.64 -18.17 -26.11
C ALA A 18 10.12 -17.77 -25.95
N ASP A 19 10.55 -16.69 -26.64
CA ASP A 19 11.93 -16.21 -26.66
C ASP A 19 12.23 -15.14 -25.59
N THR A 20 11.36 -14.99 -24.57
CA THR A 20 11.63 -14.08 -23.44
C THR A 20 12.90 -14.54 -22.72
N PRO A 21 13.97 -13.68 -22.66
CA PRO A 21 15.27 -14.10 -22.14
C PRO A 21 15.28 -14.41 -20.64
N ASP A 22 14.50 -13.66 -19.86
CA ASP A 22 14.37 -13.85 -18.41
C ASP A 22 13.36 -14.98 -18.12
N PRO A 23 13.78 -16.14 -17.57
CA PRO A 23 12.90 -17.25 -17.27
C PRO A 23 11.79 -16.90 -16.27
N ARG A 24 12.09 -16.03 -15.27
CA ARG A 24 11.12 -15.63 -14.26
C ARG A 24 10.07 -14.71 -14.84
N LEU A 25 10.48 -13.73 -15.65
CA LEU A 25 9.56 -12.87 -16.38
C LEU A 25 8.66 -13.68 -17.30
N LYS A 26 9.23 -14.64 -18.03
CA LYS A 26 8.47 -15.56 -18.89
C LYS A 26 7.42 -16.35 -18.12
N GLU A 27 7.77 -16.88 -16.95
CA GLU A 27 6.83 -17.57 -16.07
C GLU A 27 5.67 -16.67 -15.64
N ILE A 28 5.98 -15.46 -15.15
CA ILE A 28 4.99 -14.49 -14.68
C ILE A 28 4.03 -14.09 -15.80
N ILE A 29 4.54 -13.68 -16.96
CA ILE A 29 3.72 -13.27 -18.10
C ILE A 29 2.87 -14.43 -18.62
N SER A 30 3.43 -15.63 -18.69
CA SER A 30 2.69 -16.80 -19.14
C SER A 30 1.53 -17.15 -18.21
N SER A 31 1.75 -17.05 -16.89
CA SER A 31 0.72 -17.25 -15.88
C SER A 31 -0.36 -16.17 -15.98
N LEU A 32 0.04 -14.90 -16.07
CA LEU A 32 -0.88 -13.77 -16.22
C LEU A 32 -1.79 -13.94 -17.46
N ILE A 33 -1.23 -14.27 -18.63
CA ILE A 33 -2.00 -14.48 -19.86
C ILE A 33 -3.04 -15.58 -19.66
N LYS A 34 -2.65 -16.72 -19.09
CA LYS A 34 -3.56 -17.85 -18.85
C LYS A 34 -4.74 -17.44 -17.97
N HIS A 35 -4.47 -16.78 -16.84
CA HIS A 35 -5.50 -16.37 -15.88
C HIS A 35 -6.38 -15.23 -16.42
N LEU A 36 -5.81 -14.27 -17.15
CA LEU A 36 -6.57 -13.18 -17.77
C LEU A 36 -7.51 -13.72 -18.86
N HIS A 37 -7.06 -14.65 -19.68
CA HIS A 37 -7.91 -15.28 -20.70
C HIS A 37 -8.96 -16.19 -20.07
N ALA A 38 -8.64 -16.90 -18.99
CA ALA A 38 -9.61 -17.69 -18.24
C ALA A 38 -10.69 -16.77 -17.64
N PHE A 39 -10.30 -15.71 -16.96
CA PHE A 39 -11.22 -14.70 -16.43
C PHE A 39 -12.19 -14.20 -17.51
N ALA A 40 -11.68 -13.76 -18.66
CA ALA A 40 -12.53 -13.25 -19.73
C ALA A 40 -13.57 -14.27 -20.22
N ARG A 41 -13.21 -15.56 -20.27
CA ARG A 41 -14.13 -16.64 -20.63
C ARG A 41 -15.15 -16.95 -19.53
N ASP A 42 -14.70 -16.99 -18.29
CA ASP A 42 -15.53 -17.31 -17.12
C ASP A 42 -16.67 -16.30 -16.95
N VAL A 43 -16.37 -15.00 -17.07
CA VAL A 43 -17.36 -13.94 -16.97
C VAL A 43 -18.08 -13.66 -18.30
N LYS A 44 -17.67 -14.30 -19.40
CA LYS A 44 -18.19 -14.04 -20.77
C LYS A 44 -18.10 -12.56 -21.13
N LEU A 45 -16.91 -11.97 -20.88
CA LEU A 45 -16.64 -10.54 -21.03
C LEU A 45 -17.09 -10.04 -22.41
N THR A 46 -17.92 -9.02 -22.44
CA THR A 46 -18.36 -8.36 -23.66
C THR A 46 -17.35 -7.30 -24.13
N GLU A 47 -17.40 -6.93 -25.41
CA GLU A 47 -16.55 -5.87 -25.97
C GLU A 47 -16.78 -4.52 -25.26
N GLU A 48 -18.02 -4.20 -24.90
CA GLU A 48 -18.37 -2.98 -24.18
C GLU A 48 -17.75 -2.96 -22.78
N GLU A 49 -17.86 -4.06 -22.02
CA GLU A 49 -17.27 -4.19 -20.69
C GLU A 49 -15.75 -4.15 -20.74
N TRP A 50 -15.15 -4.84 -21.71
CA TRP A 50 -13.70 -4.76 -21.94
C TRP A 50 -13.26 -3.33 -22.20
N PHE A 51 -13.96 -2.59 -23.07
CA PHE A 51 -13.60 -1.20 -23.37
C PHE A 51 -13.78 -0.27 -22.17
N LYS A 52 -14.82 -0.46 -21.35
CA LYS A 52 -14.97 0.24 -20.06
C LYS A 52 -13.78 -0.02 -19.13
N GLY A 53 -13.29 -1.26 -19.07
CA GLY A 53 -12.09 -1.61 -18.33
C GLY A 53 -10.85 -0.85 -18.82
N ILE A 54 -10.66 -0.75 -20.14
CA ILE A 54 -9.56 0.03 -20.74
C ILE A 54 -9.68 1.52 -20.37
N GLN A 55 -10.88 2.09 -20.49
CA GLN A 55 -11.12 3.50 -20.10
C GLN A 55 -10.81 3.74 -18.61
N TYR A 56 -11.19 2.82 -17.73
CA TYR A 56 -10.90 2.90 -16.31
C TYR A 56 -9.39 2.88 -16.04
N LEU A 57 -8.64 1.93 -16.63
CA LEU A 57 -7.19 1.87 -16.49
C LEU A 57 -6.50 3.12 -17.04
N THR A 58 -6.95 3.64 -18.16
CA THR A 58 -6.45 4.89 -18.75
C THR A 58 -6.68 6.07 -17.80
N ALA A 59 -7.89 6.20 -17.24
CA ALA A 59 -8.22 7.25 -16.29
C ALA A 59 -7.40 7.14 -14.99
N THR A 60 -7.12 5.91 -14.52
CA THR A 60 -6.22 5.65 -13.39
C THR A 60 -4.81 6.13 -13.70
N GLY A 61 -4.28 5.81 -14.88
CA GLY A 61 -2.96 6.26 -15.31
C GLY A 61 -2.83 7.78 -15.40
N HIS A 62 -3.86 8.47 -15.87
CA HIS A 62 -3.88 9.94 -15.94
C HIS A 62 -3.87 10.63 -14.57
N LYS A 63 -4.16 9.90 -13.49
CA LYS A 63 -4.08 10.44 -12.12
C LYS A 63 -2.73 10.20 -11.45
N CYS A 64 -1.87 9.39 -12.05
CA CYS A 64 -0.52 9.18 -11.56
C CYS A 64 0.35 10.42 -11.78
N THR A 65 1.22 10.72 -10.81
CA THR A 65 2.24 11.78 -10.88
C THR A 65 3.59 11.22 -10.42
N GLY A 66 4.61 12.04 -10.35
CA GLY A 66 5.92 11.61 -9.83
C GLY A 66 5.89 11.10 -8.38
N THR A 67 4.90 11.57 -7.59
CA THR A 67 4.74 11.20 -6.17
C THR A 67 3.45 10.43 -5.88
N ARG A 68 2.59 10.25 -6.85
CA ARG A 68 1.27 9.62 -6.71
C ARG A 68 1.12 8.44 -7.65
N GLN A 69 0.93 7.24 -7.09
CA GLN A 69 0.81 5.97 -7.82
C GLN A 69 -0.58 5.36 -7.64
N GLU A 70 -1.51 5.73 -8.52
CA GLU A 70 -2.90 5.25 -8.45
C GLU A 70 -3.06 3.76 -8.80
N PHE A 71 -2.10 3.16 -9.52
CA PHE A 71 -2.09 1.71 -9.73
C PHE A 71 -1.77 0.93 -8.46
N ILE A 72 -1.01 1.50 -7.52
CA ILE A 72 -0.84 0.91 -6.18
C ILE A 72 -2.18 0.90 -5.46
N LEU A 73 -2.92 2.03 -5.46
CA LEU A 73 -4.24 2.09 -4.86
C LEU A 73 -5.22 1.08 -5.51
N LEU A 74 -5.19 0.94 -6.83
CA LEU A 74 -5.98 -0.08 -7.53
C LEU A 74 -5.61 -1.50 -7.08
N SER A 75 -4.32 -1.79 -6.95
CA SER A 75 -3.82 -3.07 -6.44
C SER A 75 -4.29 -3.34 -5.00
N ASP A 76 -4.29 -2.31 -4.14
CA ASP A 76 -4.76 -2.39 -2.76
C ASP A 76 -6.26 -2.71 -2.72
N VAL A 77 -7.06 -2.00 -3.51
CA VAL A 77 -8.52 -2.22 -3.60
C VAL A 77 -8.86 -3.63 -4.11
N LEU A 78 -8.06 -4.15 -5.05
CA LEU A 78 -8.20 -5.53 -5.56
C LEU A 78 -7.61 -6.58 -4.61
N GLY A 79 -6.97 -6.18 -3.50
CA GLY A 79 -6.36 -7.08 -2.53
C GLY A 79 -5.05 -7.71 -2.99
N LEU A 80 -4.54 -7.38 -4.19
CA LEU A 80 -3.32 -7.98 -4.75
C LEU A 80 -2.08 -7.59 -3.95
N SER A 81 -1.99 -6.35 -3.49
CA SER A 81 -0.89 -5.88 -2.63
C SER A 81 -0.84 -6.67 -1.33
N MET A 82 -1.98 -6.82 -0.65
CA MET A 82 -2.06 -7.61 0.60
C MET A 82 -1.74 -9.08 0.39
N LEU A 83 -2.26 -9.68 -0.67
CA LEU A 83 -1.95 -11.07 -1.02
C LEU A 83 -0.44 -11.26 -1.24
N THR A 84 0.18 -10.34 -1.99
CA THR A 84 1.63 -10.37 -2.25
C THR A 84 2.43 -10.28 -0.95
N ILE A 85 2.05 -9.38 -0.04
CA ILE A 85 2.71 -9.26 1.27
C ILE A 85 2.52 -10.52 2.10
N ALA A 86 1.31 -11.06 2.18
CA ALA A 86 1.02 -12.28 2.92
C ALA A 86 1.84 -13.49 2.42
N MET A 87 2.03 -13.60 1.09
CA MET A 87 2.84 -14.66 0.48
C MET A 87 4.35 -14.52 0.73
N ASN A 88 4.84 -13.29 0.96
CA ASN A 88 6.28 -13.02 1.07
C ASN A 88 6.75 -12.74 2.51
N GLN A 89 5.83 -12.53 3.44
CA GLN A 89 6.13 -12.23 4.84
C GLN A 89 5.43 -13.24 5.76
N ASP A 90 5.81 -14.50 5.64
CA ASP A 90 5.38 -15.52 6.59
C ASP A 90 6.00 -15.24 7.96
N LYS A 91 5.15 -14.96 8.93
CA LYS A 91 5.54 -14.63 10.30
C LYS A 91 5.10 -15.72 11.26
N PRO A 92 5.88 -15.99 12.31
CA PRO A 92 5.46 -16.90 13.37
C PRO A 92 4.14 -16.45 14.02
N ALA A 93 3.36 -17.41 14.50
CA ALA A 93 2.12 -17.13 15.23
C ALA A 93 2.40 -16.21 16.43
N GLY A 94 1.54 -15.22 16.65
CA GLY A 94 1.68 -14.23 17.73
C GLY A 94 2.43 -12.95 17.34
N CYS A 95 3.04 -12.89 16.15
CA CYS A 95 3.58 -11.64 15.61
C CYS A 95 2.45 -10.71 15.16
N THR A 96 2.69 -9.40 15.24
CA THR A 96 1.87 -8.41 14.54
C THR A 96 1.89 -8.70 13.03
N GLU A 97 0.72 -8.75 12.42
CA GLU A 97 0.58 -9.05 11.00
C GLU A 97 1.24 -7.98 10.13
N ALA A 98 1.74 -8.41 8.96
CA ALA A 98 2.22 -7.49 7.94
C ALA A 98 1.04 -6.85 7.19
N THR A 99 1.24 -5.61 6.74
CA THR A 99 0.24 -4.90 5.93
C THR A 99 0.95 -4.05 4.87
N VAL A 100 0.19 -3.52 3.92
CA VAL A 100 0.68 -2.56 2.92
C VAL A 100 0.97 -1.21 3.58
N PHE A 101 1.98 -0.50 3.08
CA PHE A 101 2.27 0.87 3.53
C PHE A 101 1.22 1.88 3.07
N GLY A 102 0.53 1.59 1.98
CA GLY A 102 -0.40 2.51 1.34
C GLY A 102 0.29 3.57 0.47
N PRO A 103 -0.50 4.36 -0.30
CA PRO A 103 0.03 5.27 -1.32
C PRO A 103 0.69 6.54 -0.76
N PHE A 104 0.54 6.82 0.53
CA PHE A 104 1.06 8.02 1.18
C PHE A 104 2.31 7.78 2.02
N PHE A 105 2.83 6.55 2.01
CA PHE A 105 4.11 6.24 2.63
C PHE A 105 5.27 6.87 1.83
N LEU A 106 6.19 7.50 2.55
CA LEU A 106 7.47 7.96 2.00
C LEU A 106 8.60 7.27 2.75
N GLU A 107 9.59 6.78 2.01
CA GLU A 107 10.76 6.15 2.60
C GLU A 107 11.65 7.16 3.33
N GLU A 108 11.70 8.38 2.81
CA GLU A 108 12.39 9.49 3.43
C GLU A 108 11.41 10.36 4.23
N ALA A 109 11.66 10.48 5.52
CA ALA A 109 10.89 11.31 6.43
C ALA A 109 11.80 11.90 7.51
N PRO A 110 11.41 13.02 8.15
CA PRO A 110 12.17 13.62 9.25
C PRO A 110 12.39 12.62 10.39
N ARG A 111 13.58 12.66 11.00
CA ARG A 111 13.90 11.85 12.17
C ARG A 111 13.65 12.64 13.44
N TYR A 112 13.03 11.99 14.40
CA TYR A 112 12.67 12.59 15.69
C TYR A 112 13.21 11.76 16.83
N GLU A 113 13.58 12.46 17.93
CA GLU A 113 13.84 11.83 19.22
C GLU A 113 12.52 11.42 19.87
N LEU A 114 12.61 10.46 20.81
CA LEU A 114 11.43 10.03 21.58
C LEU A 114 10.86 11.21 22.38
N GLY A 115 9.53 11.35 22.37
CA GLY A 115 8.79 12.42 23.01
C GLY A 115 8.65 13.70 22.19
N ALA A 116 9.30 13.78 21.02
CA ALA A 116 9.14 14.93 20.12
C ALA A 116 7.73 15.03 19.53
N ASP A 117 7.40 16.19 19.03
CA ASP A 117 6.15 16.45 18.32
C ASP A 117 6.32 16.23 16.83
N VAL A 118 5.78 15.12 16.31
CA VAL A 118 5.84 14.78 14.91
C VAL A 118 4.71 15.42 14.09
N SER A 119 3.76 16.10 14.73
CA SER A 119 2.70 16.82 14.01
C SER A 119 3.27 17.91 13.10
N ASN A 120 4.35 18.56 13.54
CA ASN A 120 5.06 19.59 12.81
C ASN A 120 4.13 20.65 12.18
N GLY A 121 3.14 21.10 12.95
CA GLY A 121 2.18 22.11 12.53
C GLY A 121 0.94 21.58 11.81
N ALA A 122 0.76 20.27 11.69
CA ALA A 122 -0.46 19.69 11.19
C ALA A 122 -1.65 20.08 12.08
N LYS A 123 -2.81 20.36 11.47
CA LYS A 123 -4.03 20.69 12.18
C LYS A 123 -4.64 19.46 12.84
N GLY A 124 -5.14 19.61 14.04
CA GLY A 124 -5.87 18.56 14.75
C GLY A 124 -5.75 18.66 16.27
N ALA A 125 -6.55 17.87 16.97
CA ALA A 125 -6.48 17.80 18.43
C ALA A 125 -5.17 17.11 18.85
N PRO A 126 -4.44 17.65 19.87
CA PRO A 126 -3.20 17.02 20.33
C PRO A 126 -3.42 15.57 20.78
N CYS A 127 -2.51 14.70 20.41
CA CYS A 127 -2.51 13.29 20.76
C CYS A 127 -1.13 12.87 21.28
N TRP A 128 -1.11 12.03 22.30
CA TRP A 128 0.08 11.33 22.75
C TRP A 128 0.00 9.87 22.34
N VAL A 129 1.05 9.38 21.69
CA VAL A 129 1.15 7.98 21.26
C VAL A 129 2.33 7.33 21.97
N GLU A 130 2.10 6.15 22.55
CA GLU A 130 3.15 5.34 23.17
C GLU A 130 2.90 3.86 22.96
N GLY A 131 3.97 3.09 22.97
CA GLY A 131 3.89 1.64 22.85
C GLY A 131 5.24 0.95 23.11
N ARG A 132 5.24 -0.36 22.96
CA ARG A 132 6.45 -1.18 23.09
C ARG A 132 6.56 -2.15 21.91
N ILE A 133 7.77 -2.36 21.46
CA ILE A 133 8.12 -3.37 20.46
C ILE A 133 8.82 -4.51 21.18
N LEU A 134 8.20 -5.69 21.11
CA LEU A 134 8.65 -6.87 21.82
C LEU A 134 8.85 -8.02 20.83
N GLY A 135 9.81 -8.89 21.13
CA GLY A 135 9.93 -10.19 20.50
C GLY A 135 8.85 -11.16 20.99
N LEU A 136 8.78 -12.34 20.38
CA LEU A 136 7.79 -13.38 20.73
C LEU A 136 7.91 -13.89 22.16
N GLY A 137 9.10 -13.86 22.74
CA GLY A 137 9.36 -14.21 24.13
C GLY A 137 9.07 -13.09 25.14
N GLY A 138 8.61 -11.92 24.66
CA GLY A 138 8.37 -10.74 25.48
C GLY A 138 9.61 -9.88 25.72
N GLU A 139 10.76 -10.23 25.15
CA GLU A 139 11.99 -9.44 25.22
C GLU A 139 11.84 -8.12 24.44
N PRO A 140 12.39 -7.00 24.94
CA PRO A 140 12.33 -5.73 24.23
C PRO A 140 13.19 -5.76 22.96
N ILE A 141 12.70 -5.09 21.91
CA ILE A 141 13.46 -4.87 20.67
C ILE A 141 13.94 -3.42 20.63
N PRO A 142 15.22 -3.15 20.98
CA PRO A 142 15.78 -1.82 20.92
C PRO A 142 16.12 -1.40 19.49
N ASN A 143 16.18 -0.08 19.24
CA ASN A 143 16.53 0.49 17.95
C ASN A 143 15.60 0.06 16.78
N ALA A 144 14.41 -0.49 17.06
CA ALA A 144 13.42 -0.73 16.02
C ALA A 144 13.02 0.59 15.37
N THR A 145 12.94 0.60 14.04
CA THR A 145 12.51 1.79 13.31
C THR A 145 10.99 1.88 13.31
N ILE A 146 10.45 3.00 13.76
CA ILE A 146 9.04 3.34 13.77
C ILE A 146 8.82 4.45 12.74
N ASN A 147 8.09 4.13 11.67
CA ASN A 147 7.64 5.12 10.70
C ASN A 147 6.23 5.56 11.08
N VAL A 148 6.01 6.86 11.12
CA VAL A 148 4.72 7.49 11.42
C VAL A 148 4.30 8.34 10.23
N TRP A 149 3.07 8.17 9.77
CA TRP A 149 2.42 9.09 8.82
C TRP A 149 0.92 8.98 9.01
N GLN A 150 0.25 10.10 9.01
CA GLN A 150 -1.18 10.16 9.29
C GLN A 150 -1.85 11.32 8.57
N ALA A 151 -3.17 11.24 8.43
CA ALA A 151 -3.98 12.35 7.97
C ALA A 151 -4.16 13.39 9.11
N ASP A 152 -4.35 14.63 8.73
CA ASP A 152 -4.68 15.73 9.63
C ASP A 152 -6.21 15.85 9.85
N ASP A 153 -6.65 16.96 10.45
CA ASP A 153 -8.05 17.29 10.77
C ASP A 153 -8.93 17.46 9.51
N ASP A 154 -8.33 17.77 8.37
CA ASP A 154 -9.00 17.85 7.07
C ASP A 154 -9.08 16.47 6.38
N GLY A 155 -8.54 15.40 6.98
CA GLY A 155 -8.48 14.05 6.43
C GLY A 155 -7.47 13.91 5.29
N LEU A 156 -6.46 14.78 5.23
CA LEU A 156 -5.42 14.81 4.20
C LEU A 156 -4.04 14.49 4.78
N TYR A 157 -3.24 13.76 4.02
CA TYR A 157 -1.82 13.58 4.30
C TYR A 157 -1.02 14.76 3.75
N ASP A 158 0.13 15.01 4.33
CA ASP A 158 1.06 16.07 3.93
C ASP A 158 1.39 16.06 2.42
N VAL A 159 1.53 14.88 1.83
CA VAL A 159 1.81 14.70 0.38
C VAL A 159 0.63 15.04 -0.54
N GLN A 160 -0.54 15.33 0.00
CA GLN A 160 -1.72 15.72 -0.76
C GLN A 160 -1.87 17.25 -0.87
N TYR A 161 -1.07 18.00 -0.13
CA TYR A 161 -1.01 19.46 -0.21
C TYR A 161 0.02 19.91 -1.23
N GLU A 162 -0.37 20.75 -2.18
CA GLU A 162 0.53 21.23 -3.24
C GLU A 162 1.60 22.20 -2.74
N ASP A 163 1.28 23.02 -1.74
CA ASP A 163 2.12 24.16 -1.29
C ASP A 163 2.66 24.01 0.15
N LEU A 164 2.64 22.82 0.74
CA LEU A 164 3.02 22.65 2.14
C LEU A 164 4.51 22.92 2.40
N GLY A 165 5.38 22.55 1.47
CA GLY A 165 6.83 22.84 1.53
C GLY A 165 7.63 22.09 2.61
N HIS A 166 6.98 21.33 3.49
CA HIS A 166 7.61 20.54 4.55
C HIS A 166 6.72 19.35 4.95
N SER A 167 7.30 18.32 5.58
CA SER A 167 6.55 17.18 6.07
C SER A 167 5.74 17.52 7.32
N GLN A 168 4.48 17.08 7.38
CA GLN A 168 3.62 17.21 8.56
C GLN A 168 3.04 15.84 8.94
N ALA A 169 2.83 15.64 10.24
CA ALA A 169 2.29 14.40 10.80
C ALA A 169 2.99 13.13 10.24
N ARG A 170 4.29 13.25 10.00
CA ARG A 170 5.16 12.25 9.41
C ARG A 170 6.53 12.27 10.09
N GLY A 171 7.06 11.09 10.42
CA GLY A 171 8.39 11.02 11.02
C GLY A 171 8.92 9.61 11.17
N ILE A 172 10.19 9.53 11.51
CA ILE A 172 10.90 8.30 11.82
C ILE A 172 11.46 8.42 13.23
N LEU A 173 11.14 7.45 14.09
CA LEU A 173 11.67 7.32 15.44
C LEU A 173 12.38 5.97 15.60
N LYS A 174 13.08 5.80 16.72
CA LYS A 174 13.63 4.52 17.14
C LYS A 174 13.18 4.17 18.55
N SER A 175 12.90 2.89 18.80
CA SER A 175 12.63 2.41 20.15
C SER A 175 13.86 2.52 21.05
N ASP A 176 13.64 2.74 22.35
CA ASP A 176 14.69 2.75 23.38
C ASP A 176 15.19 1.33 23.73
N ALA A 177 16.06 1.25 24.74
CA ALA A 177 16.63 -0.01 25.22
C ALA A 177 15.57 -0.98 25.77
N GLU A 178 14.45 -0.46 26.26
CA GLU A 178 13.31 -1.23 26.77
C GLU A 178 12.25 -1.48 25.70
N GLY A 179 12.56 -1.20 24.42
CA GLY A 179 11.65 -1.37 23.28
C GLY A 179 10.52 -0.35 23.24
N ARG A 180 10.54 0.71 24.08
CA ARG A 180 9.47 1.71 24.13
C ARG A 180 9.64 2.73 23.00
N TYR A 181 8.50 3.21 22.49
CA TYR A 181 8.42 4.39 21.64
C TYR A 181 7.28 5.29 22.12
N TYR A 182 7.47 6.57 22.00
CA TYR A 182 6.47 7.57 22.37
C TYR A 182 6.74 8.90 21.64
N PHE A 183 5.66 9.61 21.29
CA PHE A 183 5.74 10.87 20.58
C PHE A 183 4.42 11.64 20.72
N LYS A 184 4.48 12.95 20.47
CA LYS A 184 3.32 13.79 20.32
C LYS A 184 2.92 13.87 18.85
N THR A 185 1.63 13.94 18.60
CA THR A 185 1.04 14.16 17.27
C THR A 185 -0.37 14.73 17.42
N ILE A 186 -1.19 14.57 16.42
CA ILE A 186 -2.61 14.95 16.43
C ILE A 186 -3.49 13.69 16.31
N VAL A 187 -4.75 13.82 16.66
CA VAL A 187 -5.75 12.78 16.37
C VAL A 187 -5.94 12.73 14.84
N ALA A 188 -5.77 11.56 14.26
CA ALA A 188 -5.98 11.37 12.82
C ALA A 188 -7.49 11.34 12.52
N GLU A 189 -7.92 12.14 11.55
CA GLU A 189 -9.28 12.05 11.02
C GLU A 189 -9.35 11.04 9.88
N PRO A 190 -10.54 10.47 9.60
CA PRO A 190 -10.74 9.60 8.45
C PRO A 190 -10.36 10.33 7.15
N VAL A 191 -9.65 9.65 6.25
CA VAL A 191 -9.23 10.23 4.97
C VAL A 191 -10.43 10.84 4.24
N ALA A 192 -10.31 12.11 3.86
CA ALA A 192 -11.36 12.84 3.17
C ALA A 192 -11.73 12.14 1.86
N ARG A 193 -12.99 11.77 1.72
CA ARG A 193 -13.51 11.20 0.47
C ARG A 193 -13.69 12.33 -0.54
N PRO A 194 -13.15 12.22 -1.76
CA PRO A 194 -13.45 13.20 -2.79
C PRO A 194 -14.97 13.26 -3.03
N SER A 195 -15.53 14.46 -3.03
CA SER A 195 -16.97 14.74 -3.18
C SER A 195 -17.50 14.50 -4.60
N ARG A 196 -17.17 13.39 -5.25
CA ARG A 196 -17.71 13.01 -6.56
C ARG A 196 -18.37 11.64 -6.47
N PRO A 197 -19.48 11.39 -7.21
CA PRO A 197 -20.16 10.11 -7.18
C PRO A 197 -19.22 9.05 -7.76
N SER A 198 -18.45 8.43 -6.88
CA SER A 198 -17.69 7.25 -7.19
C SER A 198 -18.59 6.04 -7.02
N VAL A 199 -18.45 5.08 -7.93
CA VAL A 199 -19.01 3.75 -7.79
C VAL A 199 -18.84 3.29 -6.34
N ARG A 200 -19.96 3.01 -5.64
CA ARG A 200 -19.93 2.50 -4.28
C ARG A 200 -19.30 1.10 -4.29
N PHE A 201 -18.06 1.01 -3.90
CA PHE A 201 -17.50 -0.23 -3.39
C PHE A 201 -17.59 -0.18 -1.86
N THR A 202 -18.64 -0.74 -1.30
CA THR A 202 -18.70 -1.13 0.11
C THR A 202 -18.37 -2.62 0.16
N PRO A 203 -17.26 -3.06 0.82
CA PRO A 203 -17.34 -3.39 2.23
C PRO A 203 -16.06 -3.10 3.08
N PHE A 204 -15.19 -2.18 2.74
CA PHE A 204 -13.96 -1.93 3.49
C PHE A 204 -13.97 -0.62 4.29
N GLU A 205 -15.13 -0.20 4.79
CA GLU A 205 -15.25 1.03 5.59
C GLU A 205 -14.53 1.00 6.95
N ASN A 206 -14.09 -0.18 7.41
CA ASN A 206 -13.41 -0.34 8.71
C ASN A 206 -11.89 -0.37 8.65
N ALA A 207 -11.27 -0.21 7.48
CA ALA A 207 -9.82 -0.21 7.34
C ALA A 207 -9.15 1.13 7.72
N ALA A 208 -9.91 2.21 7.85
CA ALA A 208 -9.38 3.55 8.12
C ALA A 208 -8.79 3.72 9.54
N LEU A 209 -9.15 2.87 10.50
CA LEU A 209 -8.63 2.93 11.87
C LEU A 209 -7.30 2.19 12.07
N MET A 210 -6.85 1.38 11.10
CA MET A 210 -5.63 0.57 11.22
C MET A 210 -4.36 1.20 10.62
N ASN A 211 -4.45 2.35 9.98
CA ASN A 211 -3.28 2.98 9.32
C ASN A 211 -2.40 3.82 10.24
N MET A 212 -2.61 3.78 11.55
CA MET A 212 -1.94 4.73 12.43
C MET A 212 -0.50 4.37 12.83
N ILE A 213 -0.12 3.12 12.86
CA ILE A 213 1.24 2.77 13.31
C ILE A 213 1.72 1.52 12.56
N HIS A 214 2.58 1.69 11.57
CA HIS A 214 3.28 0.59 10.95
C HIS A 214 4.67 0.46 11.57
N SER A 215 4.84 -0.44 12.52
CA SER A 215 6.16 -0.81 13.04
C SER A 215 6.79 -1.87 12.13
N THR A 216 7.73 -1.46 11.30
CA THR A 216 8.62 -2.41 10.61
C THR A 216 9.84 -2.66 11.50
N ALA A 217 9.80 -3.70 12.32
CA ALA A 217 11.00 -4.18 13.00
C ALA A 217 11.90 -4.87 11.96
N ARG A 218 12.86 -4.13 11.40
CA ARG A 218 14.01 -4.74 10.70
C ARG A 218 15.05 -5.08 11.75
N LYS A 219 15.35 -6.37 11.93
CA LYS A 219 16.54 -6.81 12.66
C LYS A 219 17.75 -6.21 11.95
N ALA A 220 18.56 -5.41 12.67
CA ALA A 220 19.86 -5.01 12.17
C ALA A 220 20.66 -6.30 11.93
N GLY A 221 21.06 -6.52 10.67
CA GLY A 221 21.81 -7.69 10.28
C GLY A 221 23.15 -7.74 11.02
N SER A 222 23.50 -8.92 11.42
CA SER A 222 24.84 -9.35 11.82
C SER A 222 25.82 -9.25 10.66
#